data_13f7f5a7730c0f009c17bec907f7bcc9
#
_entry.id   13f7f5a7730c0f009c17bec907f7bcc9
#
_cell.length_a   1.000
_cell.length_b   1.000
_cell.length_c   1.000
_cell.angle_alpha   90.00
_cell.angle_beta   90.00
_cell.angle_gamma   90.00
#
_symmetry.space_group_name_H-M   'P 1'
#
loop_
_entity.id
_entity.type
_entity.pdbx_description
1 polymer ?
#
loop_
_entity_poly.entity_id
_entity_poly.type
_entity_poly.pdbx_seq_one_letter_code
_entity_poly.pdbx_strand_id
1 'polypeptide(L)'
;VRVDSRQTGSERYAAFLRSLDDEPRIIVGNRSAVYAPAAALGAIIVWDDGDPVLAEPLAPYVHPRDAALVRAEQSGAGLLFAAHSRSAEVERLVELGYVRAETHPPRRTRVIHADAATAPASVGGRVPEFAARSIRQALREGPVLVQVATPGYAPVAVCESCGDLARCGHCGGPIGFREARRAACRWCGEYATKWQCATCDGRRLVERGMGSQRTVEQFE
;
A
#
# COMPACT_ATOMS: atom_id res chain seq x y z
N VAL A 1 -4.65 11.72 -21.88
CA VAL A 1 -3.22 11.32 -22.01
C VAL A 1 -2.81 10.61 -20.74
N ARG A 2 -2.14 9.44 -20.87
CA ARG A 2 -1.58 8.69 -19.74
C ARG A 2 -0.09 9.01 -19.60
N VAL A 3 0.37 9.21 -18.34
CA VAL A 3 1.77 9.50 -18.02
C VAL A 3 2.15 8.68 -16.77
N ASP A 4 2.79 7.52 -16.96
CA ASP A 4 3.22 6.67 -15.85
C ASP A 4 4.52 5.90 -16.13
N SER A 5 5.04 5.25 -15.10
CA SER A 5 6.31 4.50 -15.14
C SER A 5 6.25 3.20 -15.95
N ARG A 6 5.06 2.70 -16.33
CA ARG A 6 4.91 1.47 -17.13
C ARG A 6 5.09 1.73 -18.63
N GLN A 7 5.06 3.00 -19.04
CA GLN A 7 5.27 3.40 -20.42
C GLN A 7 6.76 3.32 -20.80
N THR A 8 7.03 2.95 -22.02
CA THR A 8 8.36 3.05 -22.62
C THR A 8 8.80 4.51 -22.78
N GLY A 9 10.08 4.76 -23.02
CA GLY A 9 10.60 6.12 -23.24
C GLY A 9 9.91 6.83 -24.40
N SER A 10 9.66 6.13 -25.50
CA SER A 10 8.98 6.67 -26.70
C SER A 10 7.51 6.99 -26.43
N GLU A 11 6.79 6.15 -25.70
CA GLU A 11 5.40 6.40 -25.32
C GLU A 11 5.27 7.61 -24.38
N ARG A 12 6.18 7.74 -23.41
CA ARG A 12 6.22 8.92 -22.51
C ARG A 12 6.49 10.21 -23.27
N TYR A 13 7.42 10.17 -24.21
CA TYR A 13 7.71 11.34 -25.05
C TYR A 13 6.53 11.71 -25.94
N ALA A 14 5.88 10.73 -26.56
CA ALA A 14 4.66 10.97 -27.32
C ALA A 14 3.50 11.51 -26.45
N ALA A 15 3.38 11.03 -25.21
CA ALA A 15 2.41 11.55 -24.25
C ALA A 15 2.72 13.00 -23.87
N PHE A 16 3.99 13.32 -23.65
CA PHE A 16 4.46 14.68 -23.36
C PHE A 16 4.12 15.64 -24.51
N LEU A 17 4.42 15.27 -25.75
CA LEU A 17 4.10 16.10 -26.92
C LEU A 17 2.59 16.32 -27.05
N ARG A 18 1.77 15.29 -26.88
CA ARG A 18 0.32 15.40 -26.88
C ARG A 18 -0.24 16.29 -25.76
N SER A 19 0.47 16.40 -24.65
CA SER A 19 0.07 17.27 -23.55
C SER A 19 0.28 18.77 -23.85
N LEU A 20 1.08 19.09 -24.87
CA LEU A 20 1.33 20.45 -25.34
C LEU A 20 0.26 20.98 -26.30
N ASP A 21 -0.58 20.11 -26.85
CA ASP A 21 -1.63 20.53 -27.78
C ASP A 21 -2.71 21.37 -27.08
N ASP A 22 -3.30 22.31 -27.80
CA ASP A 22 -4.34 23.20 -27.27
C ASP A 22 -5.72 22.55 -27.11
N GLU A 23 -5.89 21.31 -27.53
CA GLU A 23 -7.16 20.59 -27.36
C GLU A 23 -7.43 20.23 -25.89
N PRO A 24 -8.68 20.33 -25.42
CA PRO A 24 -9.05 19.92 -24.07
C PRO A 24 -8.68 18.46 -23.80
N ARG A 25 -7.92 18.21 -22.76
CA ARG A 25 -7.40 16.87 -22.43
C ARG A 25 -7.45 16.59 -20.94
N ILE A 26 -7.63 15.32 -20.62
CA ILE A 26 -7.38 14.80 -19.28
C ILE A 26 -6.03 14.10 -19.29
N ILE A 27 -5.12 14.55 -18.43
CA ILE A 27 -3.81 13.92 -18.20
C ILE A 27 -3.91 13.12 -16.91
N VAL A 28 -3.67 11.81 -16.99
CA VAL A 28 -3.73 10.90 -15.84
C VAL A 28 -2.37 10.21 -15.67
N GLY A 29 -1.87 10.19 -14.45
CA GLY A 29 -0.60 9.54 -14.17
C GLY A 29 -0.27 9.45 -12.68
N ASN A 30 0.92 9.00 -12.39
CA ASN A 30 1.46 8.91 -11.02
C ASN A 30 1.97 10.30 -10.58
N ARG A 31 2.75 10.34 -9.50
CA ARG A 31 3.31 11.60 -8.94
C ARG A 31 3.95 12.53 -9.97
N SER A 32 4.58 12.00 -11.02
CA SER A 32 5.20 12.83 -12.06
C SER A 32 4.20 13.54 -12.99
N ALA A 33 2.94 13.13 -13.01
CA ALA A 33 1.91 13.76 -13.86
C ALA A 33 1.64 15.21 -13.46
N VAL A 34 1.91 15.59 -12.23
CA VAL A 34 1.79 16.98 -11.76
C VAL A 34 2.68 17.94 -12.56
N TYR A 35 3.74 17.46 -13.17
CA TYR A 35 4.67 18.25 -13.98
C TYR A 35 4.37 18.18 -15.49
N ALA A 36 3.33 17.46 -15.91
CA ALA A 36 2.99 17.38 -17.32
C ALA A 36 2.64 18.75 -17.88
N PRO A 37 3.13 19.12 -19.07
CA PRO A 37 2.79 20.40 -19.67
C PRO A 37 1.30 20.46 -19.99
N ALA A 38 0.72 21.65 -19.90
CA ALA A 38 -0.65 21.94 -20.29
C ALA A 38 -0.73 23.40 -20.72
N ALA A 39 -1.17 23.67 -21.94
CA ALA A 39 -1.26 25.03 -22.48
C ALA A 39 -2.27 25.89 -21.69
N ALA A 40 -3.42 25.30 -21.35
CA ALA A 40 -4.47 25.95 -20.56
C ALA A 40 -4.92 24.99 -19.44
N LEU A 41 -4.25 25.06 -18.29
CA LEU A 41 -4.55 24.20 -17.16
C LEU A 41 -5.83 24.66 -16.46
N GLY A 42 -6.92 23.90 -16.58
CA GLY A 42 -8.21 24.21 -15.97
C GLY A 42 -8.37 23.69 -14.55
N ALA A 43 -7.86 22.48 -14.27
CA ALA A 43 -7.93 21.88 -12.94
C ALA A 43 -6.82 20.87 -12.69
N ILE A 44 -6.43 20.72 -11.42
CA ILE A 44 -5.54 19.68 -10.92
C ILE A 44 -6.33 18.88 -9.88
N ILE A 45 -6.35 17.55 -10.05
CA ILE A 45 -6.97 16.63 -9.11
C ILE A 45 -5.89 15.74 -8.52
N VAL A 46 -5.70 15.77 -7.22
CA VAL A 46 -4.78 14.90 -6.47
C VAL A 46 -5.63 13.88 -5.74
N TRP A 47 -5.47 12.61 -6.12
CA TRP A 47 -6.15 11.50 -5.47
C TRP A 47 -5.27 10.93 -4.37
N ASP A 48 -5.84 10.81 -3.16
CA ASP A 48 -5.23 10.18 -1.98
C ASP A 48 -3.82 10.71 -1.69
N ASP A 49 -3.74 12.02 -1.46
CA ASP A 49 -2.48 12.74 -1.26
C ASP A 49 -1.66 12.21 -0.07
N GLY A 50 -2.29 11.51 0.87
CA GLY A 50 -1.65 10.82 1.98
C GLY A 50 -1.04 9.46 1.63
N ASP A 51 -1.19 8.96 0.38
CA ASP A 51 -0.58 7.69 -0.02
C ASP A 51 0.96 7.82 -0.05
N PRO A 52 1.70 6.99 0.72
CA PRO A 52 3.16 6.99 0.71
C PRO A 52 3.80 6.81 -0.67
N VAL A 53 3.09 6.20 -1.63
CA VAL A 53 3.56 6.04 -3.03
C VAL A 53 3.75 7.39 -3.73
N LEU A 54 3.05 8.43 -3.29
CA LEU A 54 3.21 9.77 -3.84
C LEU A 54 4.48 10.48 -3.34
N ALA A 55 5.08 10.03 -2.23
CA ALA A 55 6.32 10.62 -1.74
C ALA A 55 7.46 10.48 -2.76
N GLU A 56 8.16 11.59 -3.06
CA GLU A 56 9.30 11.56 -3.96
C GLU A 56 10.55 11.06 -3.22
N PRO A 57 11.15 9.92 -3.63
CA PRO A 57 12.29 9.33 -2.94
C PRO A 57 13.62 10.02 -3.26
N LEU A 58 13.65 10.89 -4.27
CA LEU A 58 14.85 11.57 -4.73
C LEU A 58 14.81 13.07 -4.42
N ALA A 59 15.98 13.66 -4.17
CA ALA A 59 16.10 15.11 -4.03
C ALA A 59 15.54 15.82 -5.29
N PRO A 60 14.80 16.92 -5.13
CA PRO A 60 14.56 17.73 -3.93
C PRO A 60 13.38 17.29 -3.05
N TYR A 61 12.87 16.06 -3.17
CA TYR A 61 11.82 15.47 -2.33
C TYR A 61 10.47 16.22 -2.37
N VAL A 62 10.17 16.93 -3.44
CA VAL A 62 8.92 17.70 -3.58
C VAL A 62 7.74 16.75 -3.71
N HIS A 63 6.81 16.88 -2.79
CA HIS A 63 5.58 16.11 -2.85
C HIS A 63 4.65 16.62 -3.96
N PRO A 64 3.95 15.77 -4.73
CA PRO A 64 3.02 16.22 -5.79
C PRO A 64 1.94 17.17 -5.30
N ARG A 65 1.48 17.06 -4.06
CA ARG A 65 0.57 18.00 -3.43
C ARG A 65 1.14 19.42 -3.44
N ASP A 66 2.39 19.58 -3.03
CA ASP A 66 3.04 20.89 -2.93
C ASP A 66 3.28 21.48 -4.32
N ALA A 67 3.70 20.65 -5.27
CA ALA A 67 3.81 21.05 -6.67
C ALA A 67 2.47 21.44 -7.28
N ALA A 68 1.37 20.73 -6.93
CA ALA A 68 0.01 21.06 -7.38
C ALA A 68 -0.47 22.38 -6.82
N LEU A 69 -0.20 22.69 -5.54
CA LEU A 69 -0.52 23.98 -4.93
C LEU A 69 0.15 25.14 -5.67
N VAL A 70 1.47 25.10 -5.84
CA VAL A 70 2.23 26.12 -6.55
C VAL A 70 1.73 26.28 -7.99
N ARG A 71 1.49 25.17 -8.65
CA ARG A 71 1.06 25.17 -10.04
C ARG A 71 -0.36 25.71 -10.23
N ALA A 72 -1.28 25.35 -9.33
CA ALA A 72 -2.63 25.90 -9.34
C ALA A 72 -2.63 27.42 -9.11
N GLU A 73 -1.82 27.90 -8.16
CA GLU A 73 -1.68 29.33 -7.90
C GLU A 73 -1.11 30.09 -9.09
N GLN A 74 -0.06 29.56 -9.73
CA GLN A 74 0.57 30.19 -10.89
C GLN A 74 -0.34 30.23 -12.14
N SER A 75 -1.15 29.18 -12.34
CA SER A 75 -2.00 29.05 -13.53
C SER A 75 -3.43 29.55 -13.33
N GLY A 76 -3.88 29.80 -12.11
CA GLY A 76 -5.27 30.06 -11.77
C GLY A 76 -6.18 28.83 -11.92
N ALA A 77 -5.62 27.64 -12.03
CA ALA A 77 -6.37 26.39 -12.18
C ALA A 77 -7.10 26.01 -10.89
N GLY A 78 -8.26 25.38 -11.02
CA GLY A 78 -8.94 24.76 -9.89
C GLY A 78 -8.09 23.64 -9.28
N LEU A 79 -8.09 23.51 -7.93
CA LEU A 79 -7.39 22.46 -7.22
C LEU A 79 -8.36 21.64 -6.39
N LEU A 80 -8.32 20.31 -6.56
CA LEU A 80 -9.14 19.36 -5.82
C LEU A 80 -8.26 18.27 -5.20
N PHE A 81 -8.34 18.11 -3.89
CA PHE A 81 -7.85 16.94 -3.19
C PHE A 81 -9.01 15.98 -2.92
N ALA A 82 -8.92 14.75 -3.39
CA ALA A 82 -9.95 13.75 -3.25
C ALA A 82 -9.36 12.49 -2.59
N ALA A 83 -9.96 12.03 -1.50
CA ALA A 83 -9.53 10.84 -0.76
C ALA A 83 -10.68 10.26 0.07
N HIS A 84 -10.50 9.05 0.59
CA HIS A 84 -11.43 8.45 1.55
C HIS A 84 -11.34 9.13 2.93
N SER A 85 -10.16 9.60 3.29
CA SER A 85 -9.90 10.39 4.49
C SER A 85 -8.94 11.51 4.14
N ARG A 86 -9.09 12.64 4.81
CA ARG A 86 -8.24 13.80 4.61
C ARG A 86 -6.87 13.57 5.25
N SER A 87 -5.78 13.87 4.57
CA SER A 87 -4.44 13.88 5.15
C SER A 87 -4.29 15.04 6.15
N ALA A 88 -3.34 14.95 7.07
CA ALA A 88 -3.06 16.02 8.02
C ALA A 88 -2.66 17.33 7.33
N GLU A 89 -1.94 17.21 6.21
CA GLU A 89 -1.50 18.35 5.42
C GLU A 89 -2.66 19.05 4.71
N VAL A 90 -3.60 18.29 4.13
CA VAL A 90 -4.81 18.87 3.52
C VAL A 90 -5.75 19.42 4.58
N GLU A 91 -5.85 18.77 5.75
CA GLU A 91 -6.59 19.33 6.89
C GLU A 91 -6.06 20.70 7.29
N ARG A 92 -4.73 20.85 7.39
CA ARG A 92 -4.11 22.14 7.65
C ARG A 92 -4.48 23.21 6.60
N LEU A 93 -4.53 22.83 5.32
CA LEU A 93 -4.95 23.77 4.26
C LEU A 93 -6.41 24.22 4.42
N VAL A 94 -7.27 23.33 4.93
CA VAL A 94 -8.66 23.66 5.26
C VAL A 94 -8.73 24.60 6.46
N GLU A 95 -7.99 24.30 7.53
CA GLU A 95 -7.93 25.16 8.71
C GLU A 95 -7.40 26.56 8.43
N LEU A 96 -6.43 26.67 7.50
CA LEU A 96 -5.90 27.95 7.03
C LEU A 96 -6.85 28.68 6.07
N GLY A 97 -7.96 28.05 5.65
CA GLY A 97 -8.90 28.62 4.68
C GLY A 97 -8.37 28.64 3.24
N TYR A 98 -7.27 27.93 2.94
CA TYR A 98 -6.69 27.86 1.61
C TYR A 98 -7.51 26.98 0.65
N VAL A 99 -8.06 25.87 1.15
CA VAL A 99 -9.02 25.01 0.45
C VAL A 99 -10.31 24.87 1.24
N ARG A 100 -11.41 24.77 0.52
CA ARG A 100 -12.73 24.55 1.10
C ARG A 100 -12.99 23.06 1.26
N ALA A 101 -13.45 22.64 2.44
CA ALA A 101 -13.88 21.27 2.67
C ALA A 101 -15.26 21.01 2.05
N GLU A 102 -15.31 20.00 1.18
CA GLU A 102 -16.57 19.41 0.72
C GLU A 102 -16.73 18.05 1.41
N THR A 103 -17.72 17.93 2.26
CA THR A 103 -17.98 16.67 2.99
C THR A 103 -19.35 16.14 2.61
N HIS A 104 -19.42 14.87 2.28
CA HIS A 104 -20.70 14.17 2.17
C HIS A 104 -21.05 13.56 3.55
N PRO A 105 -22.34 13.49 3.89
CA PRO A 105 -22.73 12.83 5.13
C PRO A 105 -22.22 11.38 5.12
N PRO A 106 -21.56 10.93 6.20
CA PRO A 106 -20.99 9.59 6.24
C PRO A 106 -22.11 8.55 6.10
N ARG A 107 -21.94 7.57 5.24
CA ARG A 107 -22.79 6.39 5.26
C ARG A 107 -22.63 5.73 6.63
N ARG A 108 -23.72 5.52 7.33
CA ARG A 108 -23.70 4.78 8.59
C ARG A 108 -23.30 3.34 8.31
N THR A 109 -22.03 3.04 8.52
CA THR A 109 -21.51 1.68 8.42
C THR A 109 -21.49 1.07 9.82
N ARG A 110 -22.06 -0.12 9.97
CA ARG A 110 -21.97 -0.86 11.23
C ARG A 110 -20.54 -1.37 11.39
N VAL A 111 -19.81 -0.84 12.35
CA VAL A 111 -18.46 -1.28 12.72
C VAL A 111 -18.54 -2.16 13.96
N ILE A 112 -17.95 -3.34 13.90
CA ILE A 112 -17.83 -4.26 15.04
C ILE A 112 -16.34 -4.37 15.35
N HIS A 113 -15.93 -3.86 16.50
CA HIS A 113 -14.57 -4.04 16.99
C HIS A 113 -14.43 -5.40 17.67
N ALA A 114 -13.41 -6.16 17.24
CA ALA A 114 -12.97 -7.32 17.97
C ALA A 114 -11.95 -6.90 19.02
N ASP A 115 -12.34 -6.93 20.27
CA ASP A 115 -11.37 -6.79 21.35
C ASP A 115 -10.63 -8.11 21.52
N ALA A 116 -9.29 -8.07 21.45
CA ALA A 116 -8.44 -9.23 21.66
C ALA A 116 -8.63 -9.88 23.04
N ALA A 117 -9.12 -9.12 24.01
CA ALA A 117 -9.42 -9.62 25.36
C ALA A 117 -10.73 -10.40 25.44
N THR A 118 -11.68 -10.16 24.53
CA THR A 118 -13.01 -10.78 24.53
C THR A 118 -13.21 -11.82 23.43
N ALA A 119 -12.33 -11.84 22.43
CA ALA A 119 -12.34 -12.83 21.35
C ALA A 119 -11.26 -13.89 21.63
N PRO A 120 -11.61 -15.07 22.18
CA PRO A 120 -10.65 -16.14 22.30
C PRO A 120 -10.08 -16.43 20.92
N ALA A 121 -8.74 -16.36 20.80
CA ALA A 121 -8.06 -16.73 19.58
C ALA A 121 -8.50 -18.16 19.23
N SER A 122 -9.03 -18.34 18.04
CA SER A 122 -9.28 -19.69 17.53
C SER A 122 -7.95 -20.45 17.59
N VAL A 123 -7.95 -21.61 18.18
CA VAL A 123 -6.76 -22.45 18.31
C VAL A 123 -6.18 -22.66 16.91
N GLY A 124 -5.05 -21.98 16.60
CA GLY A 124 -4.35 -22.06 15.32
C GLY A 124 -4.81 -21.10 14.20
N GLY A 125 -5.84 -20.27 14.39
CA GLY A 125 -6.34 -19.37 13.35
C GLY A 125 -6.03 -17.88 13.59
N ARG A 126 -5.68 -17.16 12.54
CA ARG A 126 -5.49 -15.70 12.58
C ARG A 126 -6.82 -14.95 12.64
N VAL A 127 -7.85 -15.53 12.06
CA VAL A 127 -9.18 -14.93 12.01
C VAL A 127 -9.97 -15.36 13.22
N PRO A 128 -10.39 -14.44 14.10
CA PRO A 128 -11.23 -14.78 15.25
C PRO A 128 -12.52 -15.46 14.82
N GLU A 129 -13.02 -16.42 15.60
CA GLU A 129 -14.20 -17.21 15.27
C GLU A 129 -15.45 -16.35 14.99
N PHE A 130 -15.63 -15.24 15.73
CA PHE A 130 -16.75 -14.35 15.47
C PHE A 130 -16.62 -13.65 14.10
N ALA A 131 -15.39 -13.28 13.67
CA ALA A 131 -15.15 -12.69 12.36
C ALA A 131 -15.40 -13.72 11.25
N ALA A 132 -14.94 -14.95 11.43
CA ALA A 132 -15.22 -16.05 10.51
C ALA A 132 -16.72 -16.33 10.36
N ARG A 133 -17.48 -16.27 11.46
CA ARG A 133 -18.95 -16.40 11.41
C ARG A 133 -19.61 -15.24 10.67
N SER A 134 -19.16 -14.00 10.94
CA SER A 134 -19.68 -12.81 10.25
C SER A 134 -19.39 -12.86 8.75
N ILE A 135 -18.19 -13.31 8.35
CA ILE A 135 -17.82 -13.51 6.96
C ILE A 135 -18.72 -14.55 6.30
N ARG A 136 -18.92 -15.73 6.92
CA ARG A 136 -19.80 -16.77 6.40
C ARG A 136 -21.25 -16.30 6.25
N GLN A 137 -21.73 -15.47 7.16
CA GLN A 137 -23.07 -14.90 7.06
C GLN A 137 -23.14 -13.89 5.91
N ALA A 138 -22.21 -12.96 5.82
CA ALA A 138 -22.20 -11.92 4.79
C ALA A 138 -22.03 -12.49 3.37
N LEU A 139 -21.30 -13.60 3.21
CA LEU A 139 -21.15 -14.29 1.93
C LEU A 139 -22.48 -14.83 1.34
N ARG A 140 -23.53 -14.96 2.15
CA ARG A 140 -24.87 -15.32 1.68
C ARG A 140 -25.59 -14.15 1.01
N GLU A 141 -25.16 -12.93 1.30
CA GLU A 141 -25.78 -11.68 0.84
C GLU A 141 -24.97 -11.00 -0.25
N GLY A 142 -23.64 -11.25 -0.31
CA GLY A 142 -22.76 -10.66 -1.29
C GLY A 142 -21.27 -10.95 -1.08
N PRO A 143 -20.39 -10.34 -1.87
CA PRO A 143 -18.95 -10.52 -1.74
C PRO A 143 -18.41 -9.91 -0.44
N VAL A 144 -17.42 -10.56 0.15
CA VAL A 144 -16.74 -10.10 1.36
C VAL A 144 -15.30 -9.76 1.04
N LEU A 145 -14.85 -8.55 1.42
CA LEU A 145 -13.45 -8.13 1.32
C LEU A 145 -12.74 -8.37 2.65
N VAL A 146 -11.68 -9.16 2.61
CA VAL A 146 -10.79 -9.38 3.77
C VAL A 146 -9.46 -8.67 3.53
N GLN A 147 -9.19 -7.62 4.30
CA GLN A 147 -7.94 -6.88 4.22
C GLN A 147 -6.95 -7.40 5.26
N VAL A 148 -5.73 -7.68 4.83
CA VAL A 148 -4.62 -8.10 5.69
C VAL A 148 -3.41 -7.19 5.48
N ALA A 149 -2.70 -6.89 6.57
CA ALA A 149 -1.62 -5.91 6.55
C ALA A 149 -0.34 -6.39 5.83
N THR A 150 -0.12 -7.71 5.73
CA THR A 150 1.16 -8.26 5.25
C THR A 150 0.95 -9.13 4.03
N PRO A 151 1.52 -8.78 2.86
CA PRO A 151 1.47 -9.62 1.68
C PRO A 151 2.37 -10.85 1.81
N GLY A 152 2.09 -11.88 1.03
CA GLY A 152 2.87 -13.11 0.94
C GLY A 152 2.41 -14.21 1.91
N TYR A 153 3.21 -15.27 2.06
CA TYR A 153 2.87 -16.45 2.87
C TYR A 153 3.21 -16.25 4.35
N ALA A 154 4.51 -16.20 4.69
CA ALA A 154 4.98 -15.89 6.04
C ALA A 154 6.19 -14.96 5.97
N PRO A 155 6.09 -13.72 6.49
CA PRO A 155 7.12 -12.71 6.29
C PRO A 155 8.41 -12.99 7.05
N VAL A 156 8.35 -13.78 8.11
CA VAL A 156 9.47 -14.02 9.01
C VAL A 156 9.61 -15.51 9.30
N ALA A 157 10.83 -16.02 9.19
CA ALA A 157 11.22 -17.35 9.68
C ALA A 157 12.02 -17.21 10.97
N VAL A 158 11.81 -18.15 11.91
CA VAL A 158 12.56 -18.25 13.16
C VAL A 158 13.07 -19.67 13.35
N CYS A 159 14.09 -19.80 14.18
CA CYS A 159 14.58 -21.12 14.60
C CYS A 159 13.51 -21.85 15.42
N GLU A 160 13.21 -23.10 15.08
CA GLU A 160 12.27 -23.93 15.83
C GLU A 160 12.73 -24.16 17.29
N SER A 161 14.06 -24.28 17.50
CA SER A 161 14.64 -24.68 18.81
C SER A 161 14.73 -23.51 19.78
N CYS A 162 15.15 -22.31 19.32
CA CYS A 162 15.40 -21.18 20.23
C CYS A 162 14.50 -19.97 19.95
N GLY A 163 13.71 -19.97 18.86
CA GLY A 163 12.83 -18.86 18.50
C GLY A 163 13.54 -17.64 17.92
N ASP A 164 14.85 -17.70 17.73
CA ASP A 164 15.62 -16.58 17.20
C ASP A 164 15.35 -16.34 15.72
N LEU A 165 15.47 -15.08 15.29
CA LEU A 165 15.21 -14.68 13.90
C LEU A 165 16.20 -15.33 12.94
N ALA A 166 15.66 -16.00 11.93
CA ALA A 166 16.48 -16.63 10.92
C ALA A 166 17.13 -15.60 9.98
N ARG A 167 18.46 -15.68 9.89
CA ARG A 167 19.26 -14.85 9.03
C ARG A 167 19.95 -15.65 7.94
N CYS A 168 20.11 -15.01 6.79
CA CYS A 168 20.77 -15.61 5.63
C CYS A 168 22.27 -15.73 5.88
N GLY A 169 22.83 -16.91 5.66
CA GLY A 169 24.28 -17.15 5.78
C GLY A 169 25.13 -16.41 4.73
N HIS A 170 24.50 -15.99 3.61
CA HIS A 170 25.20 -15.28 2.54
C HIS A 170 25.26 -13.75 2.77
N CYS A 171 24.12 -13.11 3.11
CA CYS A 171 24.05 -11.64 3.20
C CYS A 171 23.56 -11.10 4.55
N GLY A 172 23.30 -11.95 5.54
CA GLY A 172 22.76 -11.55 6.84
C GLY A 172 21.29 -11.09 6.81
N GLY A 173 20.65 -11.06 5.65
CA GLY A 173 19.27 -10.61 5.47
C GLY A 173 18.25 -11.53 6.15
N PRO A 174 17.01 -11.04 6.40
CA PRO A 174 15.98 -11.84 7.04
C PRO A 174 15.49 -12.95 6.10
N ILE A 175 15.27 -14.14 6.66
CA ILE A 175 14.64 -15.25 5.96
C ILE A 175 13.14 -15.22 6.20
N GLY A 176 12.37 -15.53 5.17
CA GLY A 176 10.93 -15.69 5.23
C GLY A 176 10.47 -16.81 4.30
N PHE A 177 9.23 -17.26 4.45
CA PHE A 177 8.62 -18.23 3.55
C PHE A 177 7.92 -17.52 2.40
N ARG A 178 8.23 -17.92 1.17
CA ARG A 178 7.53 -17.43 -0.04
C ARG A 178 6.28 -18.23 -0.33
N GLU A 179 6.35 -19.53 -0.09
CA GLU A 179 5.29 -20.53 -0.23
C GLU A 179 5.41 -21.52 0.93
N ALA A 180 4.42 -22.40 1.09
CA ALA A 180 4.49 -23.47 2.07
C ALA A 180 5.84 -24.22 1.97
N ARG A 181 6.61 -24.21 3.05
CA ARG A 181 7.92 -24.89 3.20
C ARG A 181 9.09 -24.36 2.36
N ARG A 182 8.93 -23.29 1.60
CA ARG A 182 10.03 -22.68 0.81
C ARG A 182 10.56 -21.41 1.48
N ALA A 183 11.56 -21.59 2.35
CA ALA A 183 12.22 -20.46 3.00
C ALA A 183 13.33 -19.88 2.10
N ALA A 184 13.35 -18.54 1.97
CA ALA A 184 14.35 -17.81 1.20
C ALA A 184 14.69 -16.47 1.86
N CYS A 185 15.89 -15.97 1.59
CA CYS A 185 16.31 -14.64 2.00
C CYS A 185 15.47 -13.57 1.29
N ARG A 186 14.98 -12.59 2.04
CA ARG A 186 14.18 -11.48 1.48
C ARG A 186 15.00 -10.41 0.79
N TRP A 187 16.32 -10.38 1.02
CA TRP A 187 17.23 -9.43 0.38
C TRP A 187 17.84 -10.00 -0.90
N CYS A 188 18.59 -11.10 -0.78
CA CYS A 188 19.33 -11.68 -1.91
C CYS A 188 18.60 -12.81 -2.64
N GLY A 189 17.48 -13.30 -2.13
CA GLY A 189 16.70 -14.36 -2.77
C GLY A 189 17.22 -15.79 -2.54
N GLU A 190 18.38 -15.97 -1.90
CA GLU A 190 18.99 -17.27 -1.62
C GLU A 190 18.05 -18.17 -0.83
N TYR A 191 17.88 -19.42 -1.27
CA TYR A 191 17.07 -20.41 -0.58
C TYR A 191 17.77 -20.95 0.66
N ALA A 192 17.05 -21.05 1.77
CA ALA A 192 17.57 -21.51 3.06
C ALA A 192 17.62 -23.05 3.18
N THR A 193 18.12 -23.74 2.14
CA THR A 193 18.12 -25.21 2.07
C THR A 193 19.05 -25.89 3.09
N LYS A 194 20.17 -25.24 3.44
CA LYS A 194 21.16 -25.72 4.40
C LYS A 194 21.34 -24.73 5.56
N TRP A 195 20.26 -24.05 5.92
CA TRP A 195 20.31 -23.06 6.98
C TRP A 195 20.62 -23.68 8.34
N GLN A 196 21.43 -22.99 9.12
CA GLN A 196 21.79 -23.32 10.51
C GLN A 196 21.65 -22.05 11.37
N CYS A 197 21.08 -22.20 12.55
CA CYS A 197 20.93 -21.12 13.51
C CYS A 197 22.28 -20.70 14.10
N ALA A 198 22.58 -19.41 14.06
CA ALA A 198 23.80 -18.88 14.64
C ALA A 198 23.85 -18.95 16.19
N THR A 199 22.67 -19.10 16.82
CA THR A 199 22.53 -19.06 18.28
C THR A 199 22.55 -20.44 18.91
N CYS A 200 21.95 -21.46 18.28
CA CYS A 200 21.76 -22.77 18.88
C CYS A 200 22.06 -23.94 17.94
N ASP A 201 22.62 -23.67 16.77
CA ASP A 201 22.92 -24.67 15.72
C ASP A 201 21.71 -25.47 15.20
N GLY A 202 20.49 -25.07 15.59
CA GLY A 202 19.26 -25.68 15.12
C GLY A 202 19.14 -25.55 13.59
N ARG A 203 18.56 -26.56 12.95
CA ARG A 203 18.48 -26.63 11.47
C ARG A 203 17.05 -26.53 10.93
N ARG A 204 16.07 -26.35 11.79
CA ARG A 204 14.66 -26.23 11.39
C ARG A 204 14.19 -24.80 11.52
N LEU A 205 13.48 -24.38 10.47
CA LEU A 205 12.82 -23.10 10.39
C LEU A 205 11.33 -23.28 10.61
N VAL A 206 10.77 -22.43 11.45
CA VAL A 206 9.31 -22.29 11.61
C VAL A 206 8.85 -20.90 11.24
N GLU A 207 7.60 -20.79 10.83
CA GLU A 207 7.00 -19.55 10.40
C GLU A 207 6.63 -18.69 11.61
N ARG A 208 6.98 -17.41 11.54
CA ARG A 208 6.51 -16.41 12.49
C ARG A 208 5.79 -15.30 11.74
N GLY A 209 4.53 -15.09 12.09
CA GLY A 209 3.62 -14.20 11.35
C GLY A 209 3.00 -14.91 10.14
N MET A 210 1.87 -14.40 9.69
CA MET A 210 1.13 -14.91 8.53
C MET A 210 0.88 -13.79 7.53
N GLY A 211 1.10 -14.09 6.25
CA GLY A 211 0.77 -13.19 5.14
C GLY A 211 -0.61 -13.46 4.54
N SER A 212 -0.96 -12.71 3.51
CA SER A 212 -2.26 -12.79 2.84
C SER A 212 -2.52 -14.16 2.21
N GLN A 213 -1.53 -14.79 1.60
CA GLN A 213 -1.68 -16.10 0.96
C GLN A 213 -2.11 -17.19 1.96
N ARG A 214 -1.51 -17.21 3.15
CA ARG A 214 -1.89 -18.17 4.18
C ARG A 214 -3.27 -17.86 4.78
N THR A 215 -3.71 -16.61 4.74
CA THR A 215 -5.07 -16.25 5.14
C THR A 215 -6.08 -16.78 4.12
N VAL A 216 -5.77 -16.77 2.82
CA VAL A 216 -6.61 -17.37 1.78
C VAL A 216 -6.79 -18.87 2.01
N GLU A 217 -5.68 -19.61 2.22
CA GLU A 217 -5.71 -21.04 2.52
C GLU A 217 -6.58 -21.40 3.75
N GLN A 218 -6.75 -20.46 4.69
CA GLN A 218 -7.59 -20.68 5.88
C GLN A 218 -9.09 -20.56 5.56
N PHE A 219 -9.44 -19.91 4.44
CA PHE A 219 -10.83 -19.75 4.01
C PHE A 219 -11.26 -20.75 2.92
N GLU A 220 -10.34 -21.51 2.36
CA GLU A 220 -10.61 -22.65 1.48
C GLU A 220 -10.97 -23.91 2.27
#